data_a084d3551f0f2d698fbb43cb4e20d59f
#
_entry.id   a084d3551f0f2d698fbb43cb4e20d59f
#
_cell.length_a   1.000
_cell.length_b   1.000
_cell.length_c   1.000
_cell.angle_alpha   90.00
_cell.angle_beta   90.00
_cell.angle_gamma   90.00
#
_symmetry.space_group_name_H-M   'P 1'
#
loop_
_entity.id
_entity.type
_entity.pdbx_description
1 polymer ?
#
loop_
_entity_poly.entity_id
_entity_poly.type
_entity_poly.pdbx_seq_one_letter_code
_entity_poly.pdbx_strand_id
1 'polypeptide(L)'
;RNTVRRAISHLTMEGYVQPHHGKGVIIIHSSSDKQPKYDYLITDAEGVYATGKRYGFSVRNKVIAFEELTVDEHLAQKTGFPKGIQVYLIQRVRYIDDVAKMIDTSLLRKDVVGQMNEKIAEKSLFNYYSKNLGMEIATIKRKITMVEATPLDEKYLELGDFNCLPMITSRIYNNEGTKFEFSESRN
;
A
#
# COMPACT_ATOMS: atom_id res chain seq x y z
N ARG A 1 27.83 6.31 -18.03
CA ARG A 1 27.72 7.32 -16.95
C ARG A 1 26.30 7.44 -16.37
N ASN A 2 25.26 7.49 -17.21
CA ASN A 2 23.88 7.63 -16.70
C ASN A 2 23.38 6.41 -15.96
N THR A 3 23.75 5.20 -16.39
CA THR A 3 23.34 3.94 -15.73
C THR A 3 23.85 3.85 -14.30
N VAL A 4 25.13 4.20 -14.08
CA VAL A 4 25.73 4.20 -12.73
C VAL A 4 25.06 5.25 -11.82
N ARG A 5 24.77 6.45 -12.35
CA ARG A 5 24.04 7.47 -11.57
C ARG A 5 22.63 7.00 -11.18
N ARG A 6 21.91 6.34 -12.09
CA ARG A 6 20.60 5.78 -11.80
C ARG A 6 20.67 4.68 -10.75
N ALA A 7 21.65 3.79 -10.83
CA ALA A 7 21.86 2.75 -9.82
C ALA A 7 22.18 3.34 -8.44
N ILE A 8 23.07 4.33 -8.36
CA ILE A 8 23.39 5.03 -7.11
C ILE A 8 22.15 5.75 -6.57
N SER A 9 21.35 6.41 -7.40
CA SER A 9 20.11 7.08 -6.99
C SER A 9 19.12 6.07 -6.41
N HIS A 10 18.97 4.91 -7.03
CA HIS A 10 18.11 3.83 -6.54
C HIS A 10 18.57 3.30 -5.19
N LEU A 11 19.85 2.95 -5.06
CA LEU A 11 20.44 2.51 -3.79
C LEU A 11 20.36 3.57 -2.69
N THR A 12 20.40 4.85 -3.06
CA THR A 12 20.23 5.96 -2.11
C THR A 12 18.79 6.03 -1.59
N MET A 13 17.82 5.90 -2.48
CA MET A 13 16.39 5.86 -2.09
C MET A 13 16.08 4.66 -1.21
N GLU A 14 16.72 3.53 -1.43
CA GLU A 14 16.59 2.32 -0.61
C GLU A 14 17.42 2.36 0.69
N GLY A 15 18.19 3.42 0.93
CA GLY A 15 18.94 3.58 2.17
C GLY A 15 20.24 2.76 2.27
N TYR A 16 20.71 2.16 1.16
CA TYR A 16 21.96 1.39 1.15
C TYR A 16 23.20 2.26 1.08
N VAL A 17 23.10 3.40 0.39
CA VAL A 17 24.24 4.27 0.17
C VAL A 17 23.86 5.75 0.32
N GLN A 18 24.84 6.57 0.64
CA GLN A 18 24.71 8.02 0.72
C GLN A 18 25.76 8.69 -0.20
N PRO A 19 25.34 9.43 -1.24
CA PRO A 19 26.26 10.27 -2.02
C PRO A 19 26.81 11.41 -1.18
N HIS A 20 28.11 11.61 -1.22
CA HIS A 20 28.78 12.70 -0.53
C HIS A 20 29.60 13.52 -1.53
N HIS A 21 29.26 14.81 -1.65
CA HIS A 21 29.93 15.69 -2.59
C HIS A 21 31.44 15.73 -2.31
N GLY A 22 32.27 15.50 -3.34
CA GLY A 22 33.74 15.48 -3.25
C GLY A 22 34.34 14.23 -2.59
N LYS A 23 33.54 13.33 -1.99
CA LYS A 23 34.04 12.11 -1.32
C LYS A 23 33.53 10.81 -1.95
N GLY A 24 32.62 10.90 -2.92
CA GLY A 24 32.06 9.73 -3.61
C GLY A 24 30.77 9.22 -2.97
N VAL A 25 30.63 7.90 -2.88
CA VAL A 25 29.42 7.24 -2.33
C VAL A 25 29.83 6.41 -1.12
N ILE A 26 29.15 6.65 0.00
CA ILE A 26 29.38 5.95 1.26
C ILE A 26 28.32 4.86 1.40
N ILE A 27 28.72 3.64 1.76
CA ILE A 27 27.81 2.57 2.11
C ILE A 27 27.34 2.80 3.55
N ILE A 28 26.04 2.97 3.74
CA ILE A 28 25.42 3.22 5.06
C ILE A 28 24.61 2.03 5.57
N HIS A 29 24.37 1.04 4.70
CA HIS A 29 23.70 -0.18 5.10
C HIS A 29 24.63 -1.04 5.96
N SER A 30 24.16 -1.45 7.13
CA SER A 30 24.90 -2.33 8.02
C SER A 30 24.34 -3.76 7.92
N SER A 31 25.22 -4.76 7.84
CA SER A 31 24.84 -6.17 7.92
C SER A 31 24.27 -6.58 9.32
N SER A 32 24.45 -5.69 10.32
CA SER A 32 23.80 -5.83 11.64
C SER A 32 22.35 -5.37 11.65
N ASP A 33 21.90 -4.63 10.64
CA ASP A 33 20.50 -4.28 10.43
C ASP A 33 19.76 -5.55 9.96
N LYS A 34 19.67 -6.53 10.85
CA LYS A 34 18.75 -7.66 10.67
C LYS A 34 17.35 -7.06 10.66
N GLN A 35 16.86 -6.78 9.45
CA GLN A 35 15.48 -6.33 9.29
C GLN A 35 14.57 -7.38 9.93
N PRO A 36 13.65 -6.98 10.81
CA PRO A 36 12.59 -7.87 11.25
C PRO A 36 11.92 -8.47 10.00
N LYS A 37 11.50 -9.72 10.07
CA LYS A 37 10.89 -10.46 8.95
C LYS A 37 9.79 -9.67 8.22
N TYR A 38 9.18 -8.69 8.89
CA TYR A 38 8.07 -7.87 8.40
C TYR A 38 8.40 -6.38 8.26
N ASP A 39 9.70 -6.01 8.36
CA ASP A 39 10.14 -4.65 8.12
C ASP A 39 10.21 -4.39 6.61
N TYR A 40 9.31 -3.59 6.08
CA TYR A 40 9.30 -3.16 4.69
C TYR A 40 9.31 -1.66 4.61
N LEU A 41 10.10 -1.13 3.69
CA LEU A 41 10.21 0.30 3.49
C LEU A 41 8.86 0.87 3.01
N ILE A 42 8.33 1.82 3.76
CA ILE A 42 7.07 2.51 3.43
C ILE A 42 7.17 3.28 2.11
N THR A 43 8.41 3.54 1.67
CA THR A 43 8.72 4.21 0.41
C THR A 43 8.52 3.33 -0.83
N ASP A 44 8.49 2.00 -0.67
CA ASP A 44 8.32 1.10 -1.81
C ASP A 44 6.95 1.32 -2.47
N ALA A 45 6.99 1.64 -3.77
CA ALA A 45 5.81 1.66 -4.62
C ALA A 45 5.32 0.23 -4.95
N GLU A 46 6.02 -0.78 -4.43
CA GLU A 46 5.63 -2.18 -4.56
C GLU A 46 4.52 -2.52 -3.56
N GLY A 47 3.58 -3.33 -3.99
CA GLY A 47 2.55 -3.85 -3.10
C GLY A 47 3.08 -4.97 -2.22
N VAL A 48 2.42 -5.24 -1.09
CA VAL A 48 2.81 -6.25 -0.09
C VAL A 48 3.10 -7.63 -0.67
N TYR A 49 2.48 -8.01 -1.79
CA TYR A 49 2.78 -9.27 -2.49
C TYR A 49 4.20 -9.31 -3.10
N ALA A 50 4.67 -8.21 -3.68
CA ALA A 50 6.02 -8.13 -4.21
C ALA A 50 7.05 -8.15 -3.09
N THR A 51 6.75 -7.44 -2.00
CA THR A 51 7.51 -7.45 -0.75
C THR A 51 7.60 -8.88 -0.17
N GLY A 52 6.47 -9.60 -0.08
CA GLY A 52 6.44 -11.00 0.39
C GLY A 52 7.34 -11.91 -0.45
N LYS A 53 7.29 -11.77 -1.77
CA LYS A 53 8.17 -12.53 -2.67
C LYS A 53 9.64 -12.21 -2.46
N ARG A 54 9.98 -10.93 -2.20
CA ARG A 54 11.37 -10.49 -1.95
C ARG A 54 11.92 -11.00 -0.62
N TYR A 55 11.11 -10.94 0.44
CA TYR A 55 11.53 -11.28 1.81
C TYR A 55 11.12 -12.69 2.26
N GLY A 56 10.47 -13.48 1.39
CA GLY A 56 10.20 -14.89 1.62
C GLY A 56 9.03 -15.18 2.57
N PHE A 57 8.02 -14.30 2.62
CA PHE A 57 6.78 -14.56 3.36
C PHE A 57 5.57 -14.68 2.44
N SER A 58 4.59 -15.48 2.85
CA SER A 58 3.34 -15.67 2.12
C SER A 58 2.37 -14.51 2.40
N VAL A 59 1.59 -14.13 1.38
CA VAL A 59 0.56 -13.09 1.50
C VAL A 59 -0.76 -13.64 0.94
N ARG A 60 -1.82 -13.54 1.74
CA ARG A 60 -3.18 -13.91 1.35
C ARG A 60 -4.15 -12.83 1.81
N ASN A 61 -5.12 -12.48 0.97
CA ASN A 61 -6.22 -11.61 1.38
C ASN A 61 -7.52 -12.42 1.47
N LYS A 62 -8.40 -11.99 2.37
CA LYS A 62 -9.80 -12.40 2.44
C LYS A 62 -10.65 -11.15 2.31
N VAL A 63 -11.50 -11.08 1.30
CA VAL A 63 -12.48 -9.99 1.16
C VAL A 63 -13.56 -10.19 2.23
N ILE A 64 -13.85 -9.12 2.97
CA ILE A 64 -14.90 -9.10 4.01
C ILE A 64 -16.04 -8.13 3.67
N ALA A 65 -15.80 -7.20 2.74
CA ALA A 65 -16.83 -6.39 2.10
C ALA A 65 -16.40 -6.01 0.68
N PHE A 66 -17.36 -6.02 -0.25
CA PHE A 66 -17.21 -5.53 -1.61
C PHE A 66 -18.52 -4.86 -2.03
N GLU A 67 -18.47 -3.56 -2.23
CA GLU A 67 -19.65 -2.73 -2.51
C GLU A 67 -19.37 -1.73 -3.62
N GLU A 68 -20.41 -1.37 -4.38
CA GLU A 68 -20.37 -0.23 -5.29
C GLU A 68 -21.06 0.96 -4.62
N LEU A 69 -20.36 2.09 -4.54
CA LEU A 69 -20.87 3.29 -3.89
C LEU A 69 -20.78 4.49 -4.82
N THR A 70 -21.68 5.44 -4.61
CA THR A 70 -21.57 6.79 -5.18
C THR A 70 -20.88 7.69 -4.14
N VAL A 71 -19.86 8.43 -4.55
CA VAL A 71 -19.17 9.38 -3.68
C VAL A 71 -20.10 10.51 -3.29
N ASP A 72 -20.50 10.52 -2.03
CA ASP A 72 -21.26 11.60 -1.39
C ASP A 72 -20.33 12.73 -0.89
N GLU A 73 -20.88 13.71 -0.20
CA GLU A 73 -20.12 14.84 0.36
C GLU A 73 -19.07 14.37 1.39
N HIS A 74 -19.43 13.43 2.28
CA HIS A 74 -18.54 12.92 3.31
C HIS A 74 -17.36 12.14 2.69
N LEU A 75 -17.64 11.25 1.75
CA LEU A 75 -16.60 10.52 1.03
C LEU A 75 -15.73 11.45 0.18
N ALA A 76 -16.30 12.49 -0.44
CA ALA A 76 -15.54 13.47 -1.19
C ALA A 76 -14.53 14.22 -0.30
N GLN A 77 -14.95 14.65 0.89
CA GLN A 77 -14.07 15.30 1.87
C GLN A 77 -12.97 14.35 2.36
N LYS A 78 -13.33 13.10 2.70
CA LYS A 78 -12.39 12.11 3.21
C LYS A 78 -11.35 11.71 2.17
N THR A 79 -11.79 11.37 0.97
CA THR A 79 -10.93 10.80 -0.07
C THR A 79 -10.33 11.83 -0.99
N GLY A 80 -11.00 12.99 -1.12
CA GLY A 80 -10.76 14.00 -2.14
C GLY A 80 -11.09 13.50 -3.56
N PHE A 81 -12.00 12.55 -3.69
CA PHE A 81 -12.61 12.19 -4.97
C PHE A 81 -13.72 13.17 -5.32
N PRO A 82 -14.02 13.38 -6.62
CA PRO A 82 -15.17 14.17 -7.02
C PRO A 82 -16.47 13.55 -6.50
N LYS A 83 -17.39 14.40 -6.03
CA LYS A 83 -18.73 13.96 -5.66
C LYS A 83 -19.49 13.43 -6.89
N GLY A 84 -20.27 12.39 -6.71
CA GLY A 84 -21.10 11.77 -7.73
C GLY A 84 -20.43 10.70 -8.58
N ILE A 85 -19.12 10.50 -8.47
CA ILE A 85 -18.47 9.38 -9.18
C ILE A 85 -18.75 8.04 -8.49
N GLN A 86 -18.70 6.96 -9.27
CA GLN A 86 -18.84 5.59 -8.75
C GLN A 86 -17.48 5.06 -8.29
N VAL A 87 -17.47 4.38 -7.15
CA VAL A 87 -16.30 3.73 -6.58
C VAL A 87 -16.64 2.33 -6.10
N TYR A 88 -15.63 1.46 -6.08
CA TYR A 88 -15.68 0.21 -5.32
C TYR A 88 -15.14 0.45 -3.92
N LEU A 89 -15.91 0.09 -2.90
CA LEU A 89 -15.43 -0.11 -1.53
C LEU A 89 -15.00 -1.56 -1.39
N ILE A 90 -13.76 -1.78 -1.01
CA ILE A 90 -13.20 -3.11 -0.79
C ILE A 90 -12.58 -3.16 0.59
N GLN A 91 -13.11 -4.02 1.47
CA GLN A 91 -12.47 -4.31 2.75
C GLN A 91 -11.88 -5.71 2.74
N ARG A 92 -10.64 -5.84 3.18
CA ARG A 92 -9.90 -7.10 3.18
C ARG A 92 -9.13 -7.27 4.48
N VAL A 93 -9.15 -8.50 4.99
CA VAL A 93 -8.17 -8.94 5.98
C VAL A 93 -6.98 -9.53 5.24
N ARG A 94 -5.78 -9.03 5.53
CA ARG A 94 -4.56 -9.54 4.95
C ARG A 94 -3.83 -10.41 5.95
N TYR A 95 -3.47 -11.59 5.48
CA TYR A 95 -2.70 -12.57 6.21
C TYR A 95 -1.27 -12.59 5.69
N ILE A 96 -0.33 -12.61 6.63
CA ILE A 96 1.10 -12.80 6.36
C ILE A 96 1.51 -14.06 7.12
N ASP A 97 2.04 -15.07 6.40
CA ASP A 97 2.31 -16.39 6.96
C ASP A 97 1.13 -16.93 7.80
N ASP A 98 -0.08 -16.82 7.21
CA ASP A 98 -1.38 -17.23 7.76
C ASP A 98 -1.86 -16.48 9.03
N VAL A 99 -1.10 -15.50 9.51
CA VAL A 99 -1.52 -14.63 10.62
C VAL A 99 -2.16 -13.36 10.05
N ALA A 100 -3.35 -13.02 10.55
CA ALA A 100 -4.04 -11.76 10.19
C ALA A 100 -3.24 -10.57 10.74
N LYS A 101 -2.72 -9.74 9.85
CA LYS A 101 -1.83 -8.62 10.21
C LYS A 101 -2.39 -7.25 9.88
N MET A 102 -3.33 -7.18 8.93
CA MET A 102 -3.84 -5.89 8.46
C MET A 102 -5.30 -5.99 8.06
N ILE A 103 -6.03 -4.90 8.25
CA ILE A 103 -7.32 -4.65 7.62
C ILE A 103 -7.16 -3.50 6.65
N ASP A 104 -7.32 -3.79 5.36
CA ASP A 104 -7.29 -2.80 4.30
C ASP A 104 -8.71 -2.38 3.91
N THR A 105 -8.97 -1.09 3.87
CA THR A 105 -10.16 -0.50 3.25
C THR A 105 -9.71 0.33 2.07
N SER A 106 -10.08 -0.06 0.85
CA SER A 106 -9.74 0.63 -0.39
C SER A 106 -10.99 1.18 -1.06
N LEU A 107 -10.93 2.42 -1.52
CA LEU A 107 -11.92 3.06 -2.37
C LEU A 107 -11.29 3.29 -3.75
N LEU A 108 -11.80 2.63 -4.78
CA LEU A 108 -11.25 2.62 -6.13
C LEU A 108 -12.22 3.29 -7.10
N ARG A 109 -11.75 4.23 -7.90
CA ARG A 109 -12.56 4.87 -8.94
C ARG A 109 -12.92 3.87 -10.04
N LYS A 110 -14.21 3.60 -10.20
CA LYS A 110 -14.75 2.62 -11.16
C LYS A 110 -14.46 3.01 -12.61
N ASP A 111 -14.49 4.30 -12.92
CA ASP A 111 -14.16 4.84 -14.24
C ASP A 111 -12.69 4.68 -14.65
N VAL A 112 -11.80 4.42 -13.69
CA VAL A 112 -10.36 4.19 -13.94
C VAL A 112 -9.99 2.71 -13.89
N VAL A 113 -10.48 1.97 -12.87
CA VAL A 113 -10.09 0.56 -12.69
C VAL A 113 -10.96 -0.42 -13.49
N GLY A 114 -12.05 0.06 -14.11
CA GLY A 114 -12.95 -0.78 -14.90
C GLY A 114 -13.77 -1.74 -14.06
N GLN A 115 -14.15 -2.88 -14.65
CA GLN A 115 -14.98 -3.89 -13.98
C GLN A 115 -14.16 -4.71 -13.00
N MET A 116 -14.62 -4.75 -11.75
CA MET A 116 -14.01 -5.54 -10.67
C MET A 116 -15.04 -6.48 -10.03
N ASN A 117 -14.53 -7.49 -9.35
CA ASN A 117 -15.30 -8.40 -8.52
C ASN A 117 -14.45 -8.88 -7.32
N GLU A 118 -15.06 -9.60 -6.39
CA GLU A 118 -14.39 -10.11 -5.19
C GLU A 118 -13.17 -10.97 -5.52
N LYS A 119 -13.25 -11.84 -6.55
CA LYS A 119 -12.13 -12.71 -6.96
C LYS A 119 -10.90 -11.90 -7.42
N ILE A 120 -11.11 -10.74 -8.06
CA ILE A 120 -10.03 -9.81 -8.42
C ILE A 120 -9.51 -9.12 -7.15
N ALA A 121 -10.43 -8.69 -6.27
CA ALA A 121 -10.09 -7.99 -5.04
C ALA A 121 -9.31 -8.87 -4.03
N GLU A 122 -9.49 -10.19 -4.03
CA GLU A 122 -8.71 -11.13 -3.22
C GLU A 122 -7.24 -11.20 -3.63
N LYS A 123 -6.94 -10.85 -4.87
CA LYS A 123 -5.57 -10.88 -5.40
C LYS A 123 -4.84 -9.56 -5.14
N SER A 124 -3.63 -9.44 -5.66
CA SER A 124 -2.85 -8.21 -5.64
C SER A 124 -3.49 -7.15 -6.53
N LEU A 125 -4.00 -6.06 -5.97
CA LEU A 125 -4.50 -4.92 -6.73
C LEU A 125 -3.40 -4.27 -7.57
N PHE A 126 -2.18 -4.17 -7.06
CA PHE A 126 -1.03 -3.65 -7.80
C PHE A 126 -0.71 -4.48 -9.05
N ASN A 127 -0.78 -5.81 -8.94
CA ASN A 127 -0.65 -6.69 -10.11
C ASN A 127 -1.82 -6.52 -11.08
N TYR A 128 -3.03 -6.32 -10.57
CA TYR A 128 -4.20 -6.03 -11.40
C TYR A 128 -3.99 -4.75 -12.20
N TYR A 129 -3.57 -3.66 -11.55
CA TYR A 129 -3.31 -2.38 -12.23
C TYR A 129 -2.25 -2.54 -13.31
N SER A 130 -1.09 -3.12 -12.98
CA SER A 130 0.03 -3.20 -13.93
C SER A 130 -0.20 -4.24 -15.04
N LYS A 131 -0.71 -5.44 -14.72
CA LYS A 131 -0.76 -6.55 -15.67
C LYS A 131 -2.08 -6.62 -16.44
N ASN A 132 -3.21 -6.30 -15.79
CA ASN A 132 -4.51 -6.41 -16.43
C ASN A 132 -4.95 -5.10 -17.07
N LEU A 133 -4.64 -3.95 -16.44
CA LEU A 133 -5.00 -2.64 -16.97
C LEU A 133 -3.86 -1.96 -17.74
N GLY A 134 -2.63 -2.47 -17.66
CA GLY A 134 -1.46 -1.79 -18.23
C GLY A 134 -1.20 -0.41 -17.60
N MET A 135 -1.74 -0.18 -16.41
CA MET A 135 -1.69 1.11 -15.74
C MET A 135 -0.43 1.22 -14.89
N GLU A 136 0.32 2.30 -15.08
CA GLU A 136 1.48 2.63 -14.28
C GLU A 136 1.08 3.44 -13.05
N ILE A 137 1.55 3.02 -11.87
CA ILE A 137 1.43 3.79 -10.63
C ILE A 137 2.59 4.78 -10.59
N ALA A 138 2.29 6.06 -10.73
CA ALA A 138 3.31 7.11 -10.78
C ALA A 138 3.62 7.69 -9.40
N THR A 139 2.62 7.82 -8.52
CA THR A 139 2.80 8.45 -7.22
C THR A 139 1.92 7.79 -6.16
N ILE A 140 2.52 7.51 -5.01
CA ILE A 140 1.81 7.09 -3.80
C ILE A 140 2.12 8.09 -2.69
N LYS A 141 1.10 8.78 -2.18
CA LYS A 141 1.22 9.65 -1.01
C LYS A 141 0.72 8.90 0.21
N ARG A 142 1.59 8.71 1.20
CA ARG A 142 1.25 8.00 2.45
C ARG A 142 1.30 8.92 3.65
N LYS A 143 0.40 8.67 4.60
CA LYS A 143 0.38 9.28 5.93
C LYS A 143 0.20 8.16 6.95
N ILE A 144 1.05 8.13 7.97
CA ILE A 144 0.93 7.19 9.09
C ILE A 144 0.38 7.96 10.29
N THR A 145 -0.62 7.38 10.95
CA THR A 145 -1.21 7.89 12.19
C THR A 145 -1.45 6.73 13.15
N MET A 146 -1.43 7.00 14.44
CA MET A 146 -1.95 6.07 15.44
C MET A 146 -3.44 6.34 15.63
N VAL A 147 -4.23 5.26 15.66
CA VAL A 147 -5.68 5.34 15.84
C VAL A 147 -6.14 4.33 16.89
N GLU A 148 -7.24 4.60 17.54
CA GLU A 148 -7.87 3.66 18.46
C GLU A 148 -8.35 2.41 17.71
N ALA A 149 -8.26 1.26 18.38
CA ALA A 149 -8.79 0.02 17.86
C ALA A 149 -10.32 0.09 17.77
N THR A 150 -10.87 -0.49 16.72
CA THR A 150 -12.30 -0.61 16.51
C THR A 150 -12.76 -2.05 16.73
N PRO A 151 -14.06 -2.31 16.94
CA PRO A 151 -14.57 -3.69 17.02
C PRO A 151 -14.24 -4.55 15.80
N LEU A 152 -14.02 -3.93 14.63
CA LEU A 152 -13.56 -4.63 13.43
C LEU A 152 -12.12 -5.12 13.57
N ASP A 153 -11.25 -4.28 14.14
CA ASP A 153 -9.85 -4.64 14.40
C ASP A 153 -9.77 -5.79 15.41
N GLU A 154 -10.50 -5.66 16.53
CA GLU A 154 -10.57 -6.70 17.56
C GLU A 154 -11.10 -8.04 17.05
N LYS A 155 -12.02 -7.99 16.09
CA LYS A 155 -12.62 -9.21 15.48
C LYS A 155 -11.62 -9.97 14.61
N TYR A 156 -10.71 -9.28 13.93
CA TYR A 156 -9.88 -9.89 12.89
C TYR A 156 -8.37 -9.89 13.21
N LEU A 157 -7.90 -8.96 14.05
CA LEU A 157 -6.48 -8.82 14.39
C LEU A 157 -6.22 -9.28 15.82
N GLU A 158 -5.05 -9.88 16.05
CA GLU A 158 -4.58 -10.24 17.39
C GLU A 158 -3.90 -9.03 18.04
N LEU A 159 -4.69 -8.15 18.67
CA LEU A 159 -4.17 -6.91 19.26
C LEU A 159 -3.50 -7.12 20.63
N GLY A 160 -3.74 -8.27 21.30
CA GLY A 160 -3.27 -8.47 22.67
C GLY A 160 -3.84 -7.40 23.61
N ASP A 161 -2.96 -6.77 24.40
CA ASP A 161 -3.33 -5.69 25.34
C ASP A 161 -3.32 -4.30 24.71
N PHE A 162 -3.09 -4.17 23.39
CA PHE A 162 -3.05 -2.88 22.71
C PHE A 162 -4.45 -2.42 22.33
N ASN A 163 -4.77 -1.16 22.65
CA ASN A 163 -6.01 -0.49 22.29
C ASN A 163 -5.86 0.50 21.12
N CYS A 164 -4.69 0.56 20.52
CA CYS A 164 -4.40 1.41 19.37
C CYS A 164 -3.48 0.68 18.39
N LEU A 165 -3.53 1.11 17.13
CA LEU A 165 -2.74 0.53 16.04
C LEU A 165 -2.35 1.59 15.01
N PRO A 166 -1.26 1.40 14.27
CA PRO A 166 -0.90 2.28 13.18
C PRO A 166 -1.87 2.13 12.01
N MET A 167 -2.27 3.26 11.45
CA MET A 167 -3.07 3.34 10.24
C MET A 167 -2.27 4.07 9.15
N ILE A 168 -2.13 3.44 8.01
CA ILE A 168 -1.49 4.00 6.82
C ILE A 168 -2.59 4.44 5.85
N THR A 169 -2.76 5.75 5.70
CA THR A 169 -3.63 6.31 4.66
C THR A 169 -2.82 6.52 3.40
N SER A 170 -3.26 5.96 2.28
CA SER A 170 -2.60 6.11 0.97
C SER A 170 -3.50 6.78 -0.05
N ARG A 171 -2.89 7.59 -0.92
CA ARG A 171 -3.51 8.18 -2.10
C ARG A 171 -2.65 7.84 -3.30
N ILE A 172 -3.22 7.09 -4.25
CA ILE A 172 -2.48 6.53 -5.39
C ILE A 172 -2.92 7.20 -6.67
N TYR A 173 -1.93 7.58 -7.47
CA TYR A 173 -2.09 8.31 -8.72
C TYR A 173 -1.45 7.53 -9.87
N ASN A 174 -2.10 7.52 -11.02
CA ASN A 174 -1.55 6.99 -12.26
C ASN A 174 -0.61 7.99 -12.94
N ASN A 175 -0.03 7.59 -14.07
CA ASN A 175 0.89 8.42 -14.89
C ASN A 175 0.23 9.63 -15.53
N GLU A 176 -1.10 9.69 -15.57
CA GLU A 176 -1.87 10.86 -16.02
C GLU A 176 -2.15 11.86 -14.88
N GLY A 177 -1.66 11.60 -13.68
CA GLY A 177 -1.92 12.40 -12.49
C GLY A 177 -3.31 12.21 -11.89
N THR A 178 -4.07 11.21 -12.37
CA THR A 178 -5.39 10.90 -11.84
C THR A 178 -5.27 10.09 -10.55
N LYS A 179 -5.83 10.63 -9.46
CA LYS A 179 -6.00 9.86 -8.23
C LYS A 179 -7.11 8.83 -8.43
N PHE A 180 -6.78 7.54 -8.36
CA PHE A 180 -7.74 6.48 -8.62
C PHE A 180 -7.98 5.55 -7.43
N GLU A 181 -7.08 5.57 -6.43
CA GLU A 181 -7.24 4.82 -5.18
C GLU A 181 -7.03 5.72 -3.97
N PHE A 182 -7.89 5.54 -2.98
CA PHE A 182 -7.70 5.97 -1.60
C PHE A 182 -7.80 4.73 -0.73
N SER A 183 -6.82 4.50 0.13
CA SER A 183 -6.86 3.35 1.03
C SER A 183 -6.42 3.70 2.45
N GLU A 184 -6.97 2.97 3.40
CA GLU A 184 -6.60 2.95 4.81
C GLU A 184 -6.23 1.52 5.17
N SER A 185 -4.99 1.33 5.64
CA SER A 185 -4.44 0.05 6.09
C SER A 185 -4.21 0.15 7.59
N ARG A 186 -4.91 -0.64 8.37
CA ARG A 186 -4.85 -0.74 9.83
C ARG A 186 -4.05 -1.98 10.17
N ASN A 187 -2.90 -1.80 10.91
CA ASN A 187 -1.89 -2.84 11.09
C ASN A 187 -1.66 -3.16 12.56
#